data_16d43fca9558f22fc3bdfe9211df9cd9
#
_entry.id   16d43fca9558f22fc3bdfe9211df9cd9
#
_cell.length_a   1.000
_cell.length_b   1.000
_cell.length_c   1.000
_cell.angle_alpha   90.00
_cell.angle_beta   90.00
_cell.angle_gamma   90.00
#
_symmetry.space_group_name_H-M   'P 1'
#
loop_
_entity.id
_entity.type
_entity.pdbx_description
1 polymer ?
#
loop_
_entity_poly.entity_id
_entity_poly.type
_entity_poly.pdbx_seq_one_letter_code
_entity_poly.pdbx_strand_id
1 'polypeptide(L)'
;MNERLDKIDEFILGNSKADYPAVYMDHALRPKNAGNMEGANGFAAISAHYGSAMEIWLQVDNDMIVEASFWTEGCGSTIACGSMTTEMAKGKTLGEVFEMEPEEIDAALGGLPGEGCTCAKLAVATLKAALRDYLAYKNEPWKRKYNRPGFPR
;
A
#
# COMPACT_ATOMS: atom_id res chain seq x y z
N MET A 1 28.09 5.73 7.99
CA MET A 1 27.13 5.17 7.10
C MET A 1 27.60 5.27 5.65
N ASN A 2 27.26 4.32 4.88
CA ASN A 2 27.88 4.01 3.61
C ASN A 2 27.47 5.02 2.52
N GLU A 3 28.46 5.69 1.87
CA GLU A 3 28.21 6.60 0.75
C GLU A 3 27.36 5.98 -0.37
N ARG A 4 27.43 4.67 -0.53
CA ARG A 4 26.65 3.95 -1.54
C ARG A 4 25.16 3.97 -1.24
N LEU A 5 24.79 3.89 0.04
CA LEU A 5 23.38 3.99 0.45
C LEU A 5 22.86 5.41 0.25
N ASP A 6 23.68 6.41 0.55
CA ASP A 6 23.31 7.80 0.34
C ASP A 6 23.01 8.12 -1.13
N LYS A 7 23.80 7.56 -2.04
CA LYS A 7 23.58 7.74 -3.49
C LYS A 7 22.31 7.04 -3.98
N ILE A 8 22.00 5.88 -3.40
CA ILE A 8 20.77 5.17 -3.73
C ILE A 8 19.57 5.97 -3.22
N ASP A 9 19.69 6.54 -2.04
CA ASP A 9 18.66 7.39 -1.46
C ASP A 9 18.36 8.59 -2.36
N GLU A 10 19.39 9.28 -2.83
CA GLU A 10 19.24 10.41 -3.75
C GLU A 10 18.57 9.99 -5.07
N PHE A 11 18.93 8.83 -5.59
CA PHE A 11 18.36 8.32 -6.83
C PHE A 11 16.88 7.99 -6.69
N ILE A 12 16.49 7.35 -5.58
CA ILE A 12 15.12 6.91 -5.35
C ILE A 12 14.20 8.09 -5.01
N LEU A 13 14.70 9.06 -4.26
CA LEU A 13 13.88 10.13 -3.67
C LEU A 13 13.98 11.46 -4.41
N GLY A 14 14.77 11.53 -5.50
CA GLY A 14 15.02 12.78 -6.20
C GLY A 14 16.11 13.59 -5.50
N ASN A 15 16.04 14.89 -5.55
CA ASN A 15 17.22 15.73 -5.36
C ASN A 15 17.51 16.21 -3.94
N SER A 16 16.70 15.92 -2.94
CA SER A 16 16.99 16.51 -1.64
C SER A 16 16.56 15.65 -0.48
N LYS A 17 17.53 14.97 0.07
CA LYS A 17 17.39 14.15 1.27
C LYS A 17 16.97 14.98 2.48
N ALA A 18 17.32 16.25 2.51
CA ALA A 18 17.03 17.16 3.61
C ALA A 18 15.55 17.56 3.70
N ASP A 19 14.81 17.41 2.61
CA ASP A 19 13.41 17.83 2.55
C ASP A 19 12.41 16.73 2.93
N TYR A 20 12.92 15.52 3.23
CA TYR A 20 12.06 14.38 3.51
C TYR A 20 12.12 14.00 4.99
N PRO A 21 10.94 13.78 5.63
CA PRO A 21 10.91 13.30 7.02
C PRO A 21 11.58 11.93 7.18
N ALA A 22 12.16 11.68 8.34
CA ALA A 22 12.85 10.42 8.64
C ALA A 22 11.91 9.21 8.51
N VAL A 23 10.67 9.34 8.91
CA VAL A 23 9.64 8.30 8.79
C VAL A 23 9.39 7.96 7.32
N TYR A 24 9.26 8.99 6.47
CA TYR A 24 9.10 8.81 5.04
C TYR A 24 10.28 8.04 4.45
N MET A 25 11.50 8.47 4.77
CA MET A 25 12.73 7.84 4.29
C MET A 25 12.79 6.37 4.68
N ASP A 26 12.43 6.04 5.91
CA ASP A 26 12.45 4.68 6.39
C ASP A 26 11.47 3.79 5.60
N HIS A 27 10.26 4.26 5.38
CA HIS A 27 9.27 3.51 4.62
C HIS A 27 9.61 3.39 3.13
N ALA A 28 10.22 4.42 2.54
CA ALA A 28 10.61 4.40 1.14
C ALA A 28 11.79 3.46 0.87
N LEU A 29 12.76 3.42 1.77
CA LEU A 29 13.98 2.64 1.61
C LEU A 29 13.91 1.24 2.19
N ARG A 30 13.14 1.07 3.24
CA ARG A 30 12.96 -0.19 3.94
C ARG A 30 11.48 -0.46 4.13
N PRO A 31 10.73 -0.66 3.02
CA PRO A 31 9.29 -0.81 3.11
C PRO A 31 8.90 -2.03 3.94
N LYS A 32 7.86 -1.84 4.74
CA LYS A 32 7.24 -2.91 5.52
C LYS A 32 6.15 -3.54 4.67
N ASN A 33 6.01 -4.86 4.79
CA ASN A 33 4.91 -5.59 4.15
C ASN A 33 5.00 -5.62 2.61
N ALA A 34 6.17 -5.41 2.03
CA ALA A 34 6.33 -5.49 0.58
C ALA A 34 6.34 -6.95 0.13
N GLY A 35 5.60 -7.25 -0.93
CA GLY A 35 5.54 -8.57 -1.53
C GLY A 35 4.12 -9.12 -1.60
N ASN A 36 3.94 -10.18 -2.40
CA ASN A 36 2.64 -10.84 -2.49
C ASN A 36 2.38 -11.71 -1.24
N MET A 37 1.13 -12.11 -1.06
CA MET A 37 0.71 -12.93 0.06
C MET A 37 -0.08 -14.12 -0.45
N GLU A 38 0.43 -15.32 -0.22
CA GLU A 38 -0.33 -16.54 -0.53
C GLU A 38 -1.45 -16.71 0.48
N GLY A 39 -2.60 -17.18 0.00
CA GLY A 39 -3.75 -17.41 0.87
C GLY A 39 -4.49 -16.14 1.28
N ALA A 40 -4.18 -15.00 0.69
CA ALA A 40 -4.93 -13.78 0.95
C ALA A 40 -6.39 -13.94 0.58
N ASN A 41 -7.27 -13.42 1.41
CA ASN A 41 -8.72 -13.46 1.14
C ASN A 41 -9.29 -12.10 0.71
N GLY A 42 -8.44 -11.11 0.52
CA GLY A 42 -8.76 -9.84 -0.11
C GLY A 42 -7.61 -9.38 -1.00
N PHE A 43 -7.93 -8.86 -2.19
CA PHE A 43 -6.92 -8.40 -3.14
C PHE A 43 -7.50 -7.32 -4.04
N ALA A 44 -6.68 -6.34 -4.37
CA ALA A 44 -6.99 -5.39 -5.43
C ALA A 44 -5.72 -4.89 -6.09
N ALA A 45 -5.85 -4.49 -7.34
CA ALA A 45 -4.82 -3.83 -8.11
C ALA A 45 -5.43 -2.59 -8.76
N ILE A 46 -4.82 -1.44 -8.54
CA ILE A 46 -5.26 -0.18 -9.14
C ILE A 46 -4.07 0.47 -9.83
N SER A 47 -4.31 0.96 -11.04
CA SER A 47 -3.32 1.72 -11.81
C SER A 47 -3.73 3.19 -11.83
N ALA A 48 -2.79 4.06 -11.54
CA ALA A 48 -2.98 5.50 -11.63
C ALA A 48 -2.48 6.03 -12.97
N HIS A 49 -2.85 7.26 -13.31
CA HIS A 49 -2.58 7.87 -14.61
C HIS A 49 -1.10 7.99 -14.99
N TYR A 50 -0.19 7.96 -14.05
CA TYR A 50 1.24 8.20 -14.31
C TYR A 50 2.06 6.92 -14.31
N GLY A 51 1.46 5.80 -14.65
CA GLY A 51 2.16 4.53 -14.68
C GLY A 51 2.39 3.90 -13.32
N SER A 52 1.95 4.56 -12.26
CA SER A 52 1.99 3.98 -10.92
C SER A 52 0.85 2.99 -10.77
N ALA A 53 1.17 1.78 -10.36
CA ALA A 53 0.19 0.76 -10.05
C ALA A 53 0.48 0.22 -8.66
N MET A 54 -0.56 -0.14 -7.93
CA MET A 54 -0.40 -0.74 -6.61
C MET A 54 -1.29 -1.95 -6.49
N GLU A 55 -0.74 -3.00 -5.90
CA GLU A 55 -1.47 -4.20 -5.54
C GLU A 55 -1.44 -4.32 -4.01
N ILE A 56 -2.56 -4.68 -3.41
CA ILE A 56 -2.65 -4.92 -1.97
C ILE A 56 -3.35 -6.25 -1.74
N TRP A 57 -2.75 -7.07 -0.89
CA TRP A 57 -3.29 -8.35 -0.42
C TRP A 57 -3.66 -8.22 1.05
N LEU A 58 -4.80 -8.77 1.42
CA LEU A 58 -5.29 -8.75 2.80
C LEU A 58 -5.59 -10.16 3.29
N GLN A 59 -5.26 -10.41 4.53
CA GLN A 59 -5.78 -11.54 5.28
C GLN A 59 -6.72 -10.97 6.33
N VAL A 60 -8.01 -11.28 6.19
CA VAL A 60 -9.05 -10.82 7.11
C VAL A 60 -9.56 -12.02 7.90
N ASP A 61 -9.69 -11.86 9.20
CA ASP A 61 -10.23 -12.86 10.11
C ASP A 61 -11.08 -12.16 11.18
N ASN A 62 -12.29 -12.68 11.41
CA ASN A 62 -13.25 -12.09 12.36
C ASN A 62 -13.48 -10.58 12.12
N ASP A 63 -13.60 -10.20 10.86
CA ASP A 63 -13.82 -8.82 10.42
C ASP A 63 -12.71 -7.84 10.88
N MET A 64 -11.51 -8.37 11.07
CA MET A 64 -10.30 -7.58 11.34
C MET A 64 -9.20 -7.95 10.36
N ILE A 65 -8.40 -6.96 10.00
CA ILE A 65 -7.24 -7.21 9.14
C ILE A 65 -6.10 -7.73 10.00
N VAL A 66 -5.74 -9.00 9.80
CA VAL A 66 -4.66 -9.64 10.56
C VAL A 66 -3.33 -9.54 9.84
N GLU A 67 -3.33 -9.48 8.50
CA GLU A 67 -2.14 -9.25 7.69
C GLU A 67 -2.49 -8.44 6.45
N ALA A 68 -1.54 -7.64 6.01
CA ALA A 68 -1.63 -6.85 4.79
C ALA A 68 -0.26 -6.77 4.14
N SER A 69 -0.22 -6.87 2.82
CA SER A 69 1.02 -6.67 2.05
C SER A 69 0.70 -5.89 0.79
N PHE A 70 1.73 -5.33 0.17
CA PHE A 70 1.56 -4.54 -1.04
C PHE A 70 2.71 -4.79 -2.02
N TRP A 71 2.46 -4.46 -3.27
CA TRP A 71 3.49 -4.38 -4.29
C TRP A 71 3.22 -3.17 -5.18
N THR A 72 4.27 -2.49 -5.58
CA THR A 72 4.18 -1.39 -6.53
C THR A 72 5.48 -1.27 -7.32
N GLU A 73 5.38 -0.82 -8.55
CA GLU A 73 6.52 -0.46 -9.39
C GLU A 73 6.71 1.06 -9.45
N GLY A 74 5.99 1.79 -8.62
CA GLY A 74 6.06 3.25 -8.56
C GLY A 74 7.31 3.77 -7.87
N CYS A 75 7.38 5.10 -7.73
CA CYS A 75 8.50 5.79 -7.13
C CYS A 75 8.55 5.63 -5.60
N GLY A 76 9.56 6.23 -4.97
CA GLY A 76 9.73 6.16 -3.52
C GLY A 76 8.51 6.62 -2.72
N SER A 77 7.79 7.64 -3.19
CA SER A 77 6.55 8.09 -2.55
C SER A 77 5.46 7.02 -2.59
N THR A 78 5.32 6.32 -3.72
CA THR A 78 4.35 5.24 -3.85
C THR A 78 4.69 4.08 -2.92
N ILE A 79 5.97 3.73 -2.85
CA ILE A 79 6.46 2.68 -1.94
C ILE A 79 6.20 3.06 -0.48
N ALA A 80 6.52 4.29 -0.09
CA ALA A 80 6.31 4.77 1.27
C ALA A 80 4.82 4.75 1.64
N CYS A 81 3.96 5.17 0.72
CA CYS A 81 2.51 5.16 0.95
C CYS A 81 1.97 3.74 1.09
N GLY A 82 2.41 2.81 0.25
CA GLY A 82 2.01 1.41 0.37
C GLY A 82 2.46 0.78 1.68
N SER A 83 3.70 1.05 2.07
CA SER A 83 4.27 0.57 3.33
C SER A 83 3.48 1.09 4.53
N MET A 84 3.24 2.40 4.60
CA MET A 84 2.50 3.00 5.72
C MET A 84 1.05 2.55 5.73
N THR A 85 0.39 2.52 4.59
CA THR A 85 -1.02 2.13 4.48
C THR A 85 -1.24 0.71 4.97
N THR A 86 -0.43 -0.24 4.53
CA THR A 86 -0.54 -1.63 4.96
C THR A 86 -0.21 -1.79 6.44
N GLU A 87 0.79 -1.05 6.94
CA GLU A 87 1.14 -1.11 8.35
C GLU A 87 0.02 -0.57 9.24
N MET A 88 -0.61 0.53 8.84
CA MET A 88 -1.74 1.11 9.56
C MET A 88 -3.00 0.26 9.50
N ALA A 89 -3.18 -0.50 8.41
CA ALA A 89 -4.36 -1.35 8.24
C ALA A 89 -4.36 -2.55 9.18
N LYS A 90 -3.20 -3.05 9.56
CA LYS A 90 -3.12 -4.23 10.44
C LYS A 90 -3.75 -3.95 11.79
N GLY A 91 -4.61 -4.86 12.22
CA GLY A 91 -5.31 -4.75 13.51
C GLY A 91 -6.57 -3.89 13.48
N LYS A 92 -6.88 -3.28 12.34
CA LYS A 92 -8.10 -2.49 12.21
C LYS A 92 -9.28 -3.36 11.82
N THR A 93 -10.47 -2.95 12.25
CA THR A 93 -11.72 -3.54 11.78
C THR A 93 -12.03 -3.05 10.36
N LEU A 94 -12.95 -3.73 9.70
CA LEU A 94 -13.37 -3.35 8.34
C LEU A 94 -13.91 -1.92 8.31
N GLY A 95 -14.73 -1.56 9.31
CA GLY A 95 -15.27 -0.20 9.41
C GLY A 95 -14.20 0.86 9.56
N GLU A 96 -13.20 0.60 10.39
CA GLU A 96 -12.07 1.52 10.58
C GLU A 96 -11.28 1.72 9.29
N VAL A 97 -11.09 0.66 8.50
CA VAL A 97 -10.40 0.76 7.21
C VAL A 97 -11.19 1.60 6.22
N PHE A 98 -12.51 1.43 6.16
CA PHE A 98 -13.34 2.24 5.26
C PHE A 98 -13.37 3.72 5.64
N GLU A 99 -13.06 4.04 6.88
CA GLU A 99 -12.96 5.43 7.35
C GLU A 99 -11.57 6.04 7.17
N MET A 100 -10.57 5.24 6.77
CA MET A 100 -9.22 5.76 6.52
C MET A 100 -9.22 6.75 5.36
N GLU A 101 -8.52 7.86 5.56
CA GLU A 101 -8.38 8.92 4.57
C GLU A 101 -6.92 9.07 4.13
N PRO A 102 -6.67 9.49 2.88
CA PRO A 102 -5.30 9.70 2.40
C PRO A 102 -4.49 10.67 3.26
N GLU A 103 -5.15 11.64 3.87
CA GLU A 103 -4.52 12.62 4.75
C GLU A 103 -3.89 11.98 5.98
N GLU A 104 -4.44 10.87 6.46
CA GLU A 104 -3.88 10.12 7.58
C GLU A 104 -2.53 9.49 7.21
N ILE A 105 -2.43 8.99 5.98
CA ILE A 105 -1.18 8.41 5.47
C ILE A 105 -0.13 9.51 5.28
N ASP A 106 -0.55 10.61 4.70
CA ASP A 106 0.32 11.78 4.49
C ASP A 106 0.86 12.27 5.84
N ALA A 107 0.00 12.45 6.83
CA ALA A 107 0.39 12.92 8.16
C ALA A 107 1.32 11.91 8.86
N ALA A 108 1.02 10.60 8.74
CA ALA A 108 1.84 9.56 9.37
C ALA A 108 3.26 9.50 8.76
N LEU A 109 3.40 9.86 7.49
CA LEU A 109 4.70 9.95 6.82
C LEU A 109 5.41 11.28 7.05
N GLY A 110 4.81 12.18 7.81
CA GLY A 110 5.42 13.47 8.16
C GLY A 110 5.16 14.58 7.16
N GLY A 111 4.17 14.42 6.29
CA GLY A 111 3.86 15.35 5.22
C GLY A 111 4.64 15.03 3.96
N LEU A 112 3.94 14.60 2.92
CA LEU A 112 4.58 14.22 1.64
C LEU A 112 4.81 15.47 0.81
N PRO A 113 6.02 15.63 0.23
CA PRO A 113 6.27 16.75 -0.67
C PRO A 113 5.60 16.54 -2.04
N GLY A 114 5.21 17.64 -2.68
CA GLY A 114 4.71 17.62 -4.05
C GLY A 114 3.48 16.76 -4.25
N GLU A 115 3.59 15.77 -5.13
CA GLU A 115 2.49 14.89 -5.52
C GLU A 115 2.27 13.70 -4.59
N GLY A 116 2.90 13.68 -3.42
CA GLY A 116 2.76 12.59 -2.45
C GLY A 116 1.31 12.31 -2.06
N CYS A 117 0.46 13.33 -2.04
CA CYS A 117 -0.97 13.18 -1.78
C CYS A 117 -1.65 12.23 -2.78
N THR A 118 -1.23 12.25 -4.05
CA THR A 118 -1.74 11.35 -5.09
C THR A 118 -1.37 9.90 -4.78
N CYS A 119 -0.15 9.66 -4.30
CA CYS A 119 0.29 8.32 -3.90
C CYS A 119 -0.48 7.81 -2.70
N ALA A 120 -0.78 8.69 -1.74
CA ALA A 120 -1.59 8.33 -0.58
C ALA A 120 -3.03 7.98 -1.00
N LYS A 121 -3.61 8.73 -1.94
CA LYS A 121 -4.92 8.41 -2.50
C LYS A 121 -4.94 7.05 -3.19
N LEU A 122 -3.91 6.75 -3.98
CA LEU A 122 -3.78 5.45 -4.64
C LEU A 122 -3.72 4.32 -3.61
N ALA A 123 -2.90 4.46 -2.58
CA ALA A 123 -2.73 3.43 -1.56
C ALA A 123 -4.02 3.17 -0.79
N VAL A 124 -4.70 4.21 -0.35
CA VAL A 124 -5.96 4.08 0.40
C VAL A 124 -7.06 3.52 -0.50
N ALA A 125 -7.15 3.97 -1.75
CA ALA A 125 -8.13 3.45 -2.70
C ALA A 125 -7.91 1.96 -2.97
N THR A 126 -6.66 1.53 -3.12
CA THR A 126 -6.31 0.13 -3.34
C THR A 126 -6.65 -0.72 -2.11
N LEU A 127 -6.36 -0.21 -0.91
CA LEU A 127 -6.71 -0.89 0.33
C LEU A 127 -8.23 -1.11 0.45
N LYS A 128 -9.00 -0.07 0.21
CA LYS A 128 -10.47 -0.15 0.27
C LYS A 128 -11.02 -1.10 -0.80
N ALA A 129 -10.44 -1.08 -2.00
CA ALA A 129 -10.82 -2.00 -3.06
C ALA A 129 -10.51 -3.46 -2.69
N ALA A 130 -9.38 -3.73 -2.06
CA ALA A 130 -9.03 -5.06 -1.58
C ALA A 130 -10.04 -5.55 -0.52
N LEU A 131 -10.50 -4.64 0.32
CA LEU A 131 -11.50 -4.96 1.33
C LEU A 131 -12.87 -5.24 0.71
N ARG A 132 -13.26 -4.47 -0.31
CA ARG A 132 -14.49 -4.76 -1.06
C ARG A 132 -14.43 -6.12 -1.75
N ASP A 133 -13.26 -6.50 -2.27
CA ASP A 133 -13.04 -7.83 -2.84
C ASP A 133 -13.27 -8.92 -1.79
N TYR A 134 -12.72 -8.75 -0.59
CA TYR A 134 -12.98 -9.66 0.51
C TYR A 134 -14.47 -9.79 0.81
N LEU A 135 -15.17 -8.68 0.92
CA LEU A 135 -16.60 -8.68 1.25
C LEU A 135 -17.44 -9.33 0.14
N ALA A 136 -17.05 -9.17 -1.11
CA ALA A 136 -17.75 -9.77 -2.24
C ALA A 136 -17.69 -11.30 -2.21
N TYR A 137 -16.62 -11.88 -1.70
CA TYR A 137 -16.38 -13.33 -1.75
C TYR A 137 -16.30 -14.00 -0.38
N LYS A 138 -16.60 -13.30 0.71
CA LYS A 138 -16.42 -13.87 2.06
C LYS A 138 -17.28 -15.11 2.31
N ASN A 139 -18.46 -15.19 1.68
CA ASN A 139 -19.37 -16.32 1.81
C ASN A 139 -19.15 -17.39 0.74
N GLU A 140 -18.47 -17.05 -0.35
CA GLU A 140 -18.23 -17.93 -1.49
C GLU A 140 -16.79 -17.77 -1.99
N PRO A 141 -15.80 -18.10 -1.14
CA PRO A 141 -14.39 -17.81 -1.47
C PRO A 141 -13.88 -18.50 -2.73
N TRP A 142 -14.50 -19.62 -3.12
CA TRP A 142 -14.13 -20.34 -4.34
C TRP A 142 -14.39 -19.52 -5.61
N LYS A 143 -15.35 -18.62 -5.61
CA LYS A 143 -15.68 -17.78 -6.77
C LYS A 143 -14.58 -16.78 -7.11
N ARG A 144 -13.75 -16.41 -6.15
CA ARG A 144 -12.63 -15.49 -6.36
C ARG A 144 -11.68 -16.02 -7.43
N LYS A 145 -11.44 -17.32 -7.46
CA LYS A 145 -10.54 -17.94 -8.43
C LYS A 145 -10.99 -17.72 -9.87
N TYR A 146 -12.29 -17.63 -10.10
CA TYR A 146 -12.84 -17.56 -11.45
C TYR A 146 -13.06 -16.13 -11.94
N ASN A 147 -13.26 -15.20 -11.02
CA ASN A 147 -13.68 -13.84 -11.36
C ASN A 147 -12.58 -12.80 -11.23
N ARG A 148 -11.42 -13.19 -10.75
CA ARG A 148 -10.30 -12.29 -10.52
C ARG A 148 -9.64 -11.88 -11.84
N PRO A 149 -9.47 -10.57 -12.12
CA PRO A 149 -8.76 -10.13 -13.31
C PRO A 149 -7.33 -10.68 -13.34
N GLY A 150 -6.91 -11.18 -14.53
CA GLY A 150 -5.57 -11.73 -14.68
C GLY A 150 -5.39 -13.15 -14.15
N PHE A 151 -6.41 -13.75 -13.58
CA PHE A 151 -6.33 -15.13 -13.11
C PHE A 151 -6.62 -16.09 -14.28
N PRO A 152 -5.81 -17.14 -14.48
CA PRO A 152 -6.11 -18.11 -15.54
C PRO A 152 -7.45 -18.80 -15.27
N ARG A 153 -8.30 -18.76 -16.25
CA ARG A 153 -9.61 -19.40 -16.19
C ARG A 153 -9.57 -20.81 -16.74
#